data_7550b8a7f95897777346faea9a7e01b3
#
_entry.id   7550b8a7f95897777346faea9a7e01b3
#
_cell.length_a   1.000
_cell.length_b   1.000
_cell.length_c   1.000
_cell.angle_alpha   90.00
_cell.angle_beta   90.00
_cell.angle_gamma   90.00
#
_symmetry.space_group_name_H-M   'P 1'
#
loop_
_entity.id
_entity.type
_entity.pdbx_description
1 polymer ?
#
loop_
_entity_poly.entity_id
_entity_poly.type
_entity_poly.pdbx_seq_one_letter_code
_entity_poly.pdbx_strand_id
1 'polypeptide(L)'
;MPLRETWSYRWSRFVQKRPWPMAIGVSIFLLALSLPVLGLRLGFGDESTFADGTTTRAAYELIAEGFGPGTNGPLLLVAETSSAEDLQTASSVAAALGEADGVAQTLGPIPSANGEAMQMIVIPTTGPQQAETAELVRTLRAEVIPGAVGDAELDVLVTGSVAASIDFSDYLADRTLLFFGAV
;
A
#
# COMPACT_ATOMS: atom_id res chain seq x y z
N MET A 1 -43.09 11.17 -39.05
CA MET A 1 -42.15 12.29 -38.79
C MET A 1 -40.97 12.10 -39.73
N PRO A 2 -40.59 13.11 -40.53
CA PRO A 2 -39.45 12.94 -41.44
C PRO A 2 -38.16 12.81 -40.62
N LEU A 3 -37.38 11.77 -40.89
CA LEU A 3 -36.12 11.41 -40.24
C LEU A 3 -35.11 12.59 -40.13
N ARG A 4 -35.24 13.55 -41.01
CA ARG A 4 -34.34 14.72 -41.10
C ARG A 4 -34.54 15.77 -39.99
N GLU A 5 -35.63 15.72 -39.24
CA GLU A 5 -35.97 16.67 -38.16
C GLU A 5 -35.62 16.16 -36.75
N THR A 6 -35.13 14.91 -36.66
CA THR A 6 -34.76 14.28 -35.40
C THR A 6 -33.45 14.87 -34.89
N TRP A 7 -33.39 15.21 -33.59
CA TRP A 7 -32.18 15.69 -32.93
C TRP A 7 -30.96 14.82 -33.21
N SER A 8 -31.14 13.48 -33.20
CA SER A 8 -30.12 12.51 -33.51
C SER A 8 -29.52 12.68 -34.92
N TYR A 9 -30.36 12.99 -35.93
CA TYR A 9 -29.90 13.22 -37.31
C TYR A 9 -29.06 14.50 -37.40
N ARG A 10 -29.50 15.58 -36.74
CA ARG A 10 -28.76 16.85 -36.70
C ARG A 10 -27.42 16.69 -36.02
N TRP A 11 -27.36 15.93 -34.89
CA TRP A 11 -26.14 15.61 -34.17
C TRP A 11 -25.17 14.79 -35.02
N SER A 12 -25.64 13.70 -35.64
CA SER A 12 -24.85 12.87 -36.55
C SER A 12 -24.22 13.68 -37.68
N ARG A 13 -24.99 14.59 -38.29
CA ARG A 13 -24.50 15.44 -39.37
C ARG A 13 -23.50 16.50 -38.87
N PHE A 14 -23.66 16.98 -37.67
CA PHE A 14 -22.70 17.91 -37.07
C PHE A 14 -21.34 17.21 -36.82
N VAL A 15 -21.35 16.00 -36.26
CA VAL A 15 -20.15 15.20 -36.03
C VAL A 15 -19.47 14.85 -37.38
N GLN A 16 -20.23 14.42 -38.37
CA GLN A 16 -19.69 14.08 -39.68
C GLN A 16 -19.06 15.25 -40.42
N LYS A 17 -19.57 16.46 -40.23
CA LYS A 17 -19.01 17.67 -40.88
C LYS A 17 -17.68 18.13 -40.25
N ARG A 18 -17.39 17.72 -39.00
CA ARG A 18 -16.21 18.15 -38.27
C ARG A 18 -15.56 16.96 -37.53
N PRO A 19 -15.14 15.91 -38.26
CA PRO A 19 -14.67 14.66 -37.62
C PRO A 19 -13.45 14.90 -36.74
N TRP A 20 -12.45 15.65 -37.20
CA TRP A 20 -11.22 15.89 -36.45
C TRP A 20 -11.41 16.70 -35.15
N PRO A 21 -12.11 17.87 -35.18
CA PRO A 21 -12.38 18.59 -33.93
C PRO A 21 -13.22 17.78 -32.93
N MET A 22 -14.17 16.98 -33.42
CA MET A 22 -14.95 16.09 -32.56
C MET A 22 -14.10 14.97 -31.95
N ALA A 23 -13.26 14.33 -32.74
CA ALA A 23 -12.36 13.28 -32.26
C ALA A 23 -11.40 13.83 -31.18
N ILE A 24 -10.77 15.00 -31.46
CA ILE A 24 -9.88 15.66 -30.50
C ILE A 24 -10.64 16.06 -29.23
N GLY A 25 -11.81 16.66 -29.35
CA GLY A 25 -12.62 17.09 -28.21
C GLY A 25 -13.04 15.92 -27.31
N VAL A 26 -13.48 14.80 -27.93
CA VAL A 26 -13.83 13.59 -27.20
C VAL A 26 -12.59 12.95 -26.55
N SER A 27 -11.46 12.91 -27.25
CA SER A 27 -10.22 12.38 -26.71
C SER A 27 -9.74 13.18 -25.50
N ILE A 28 -9.75 14.50 -25.59
CA ILE A 28 -9.40 15.38 -24.45
C ILE A 28 -10.35 15.16 -23.27
N PHE A 29 -11.65 15.05 -23.55
CA PHE A 29 -12.66 14.79 -22.52
C PHE A 29 -12.44 13.44 -21.84
N LEU A 30 -12.18 12.37 -22.61
CA LEU A 30 -11.89 11.06 -22.05
C LEU A 30 -10.59 11.03 -21.25
N LEU A 31 -9.54 11.70 -21.74
CA LEU A 31 -8.29 11.84 -21.00
C LEU A 31 -8.50 12.59 -19.68
N ALA A 32 -9.26 13.69 -19.70
CA ALA A 32 -9.59 14.41 -18.47
C ALA A 32 -10.41 13.57 -17.49
N LEU A 33 -11.34 12.75 -18.00
CA LEU A 33 -12.12 11.82 -17.20
C LEU A 33 -11.27 10.68 -16.63
N SER A 34 -10.14 10.35 -17.26
CA SER A 34 -9.20 9.34 -16.80
C SER A 34 -8.18 9.87 -15.77
N LEU A 35 -8.08 11.18 -15.56
CA LEU A 35 -7.12 11.76 -14.59
C LEU A 35 -7.23 11.16 -13.17
N PRO A 36 -8.44 10.90 -12.61
CA PRO A 36 -8.55 10.28 -11.29
C PRO A 36 -7.89 8.91 -11.18
N VAL A 37 -7.73 8.19 -12.31
CA VAL A 37 -7.07 6.87 -12.34
C VAL A 37 -5.60 6.95 -11.92
N LEU A 38 -4.94 8.10 -12.15
CA LEU A 38 -3.55 8.32 -11.77
C LEU A 38 -3.35 8.40 -10.24
N GLY A 39 -4.42 8.69 -9.50
CA GLY A 39 -4.43 8.70 -8.04
C GLY A 39 -5.00 7.42 -7.40
N LEU A 40 -5.32 6.41 -8.19
CA LEU A 40 -5.87 5.15 -7.70
C LEU A 40 -4.79 4.38 -6.94
N ARG A 41 -5.09 4.04 -5.69
CA ARG A 41 -4.28 3.12 -4.91
C ARG A 41 -4.90 1.74 -5.01
N LEU A 42 -4.12 0.80 -5.51
CA LEU A 42 -4.48 -0.60 -5.50
C LEU A 42 -4.09 -1.16 -4.13
N GLY A 43 -4.92 -2.03 -3.56
CA GLY A 43 -4.66 -2.66 -2.28
C GLY A 43 -5.79 -3.60 -1.89
N PHE A 44 -5.53 -4.43 -0.90
CA PHE A 44 -6.59 -5.25 -0.31
C PHE A 44 -7.40 -4.40 0.69
N GLY A 45 -8.72 -4.55 0.66
CA GLY A 45 -9.58 -3.99 1.70
C GLY A 45 -9.31 -4.66 3.05
N ASP A 46 -9.38 -3.89 4.11
CA ASP A 46 -9.37 -4.37 5.48
C ASP A 46 -10.77 -4.27 6.12
N GLU A 47 -10.86 -4.54 7.39
CA GLU A 47 -12.11 -4.51 8.16
C GLU A 47 -12.74 -3.11 8.20
N SER A 48 -11.98 -2.05 7.88
CA SER A 48 -12.52 -0.69 7.78
C SER A 48 -13.50 -0.51 6.62
N THR A 49 -13.46 -1.40 5.63
CA THR A 49 -14.33 -1.35 4.44
C THR A 49 -15.66 -2.08 4.63
N PHE A 50 -15.85 -2.78 5.74
CA PHE A 50 -17.11 -3.46 6.04
C PHE A 50 -18.24 -2.47 6.33
N ALA A 51 -19.48 -2.90 6.10
CA ALA A 51 -20.65 -2.07 6.32
C ALA A 51 -20.78 -1.66 7.80
N ASP A 52 -21.26 -0.44 8.03
CA ASP A 52 -21.54 0.07 9.35
C ASP A 52 -22.51 -0.86 10.10
N GLY A 53 -22.26 -1.06 11.40
CA GLY A 53 -23.07 -1.93 12.25
C GLY A 53 -22.73 -3.43 12.19
N THR A 54 -21.73 -3.83 11.39
CA THR A 54 -21.16 -5.19 11.48
C THR A 54 -20.24 -5.32 12.69
N THR A 55 -20.22 -6.51 13.31
CA THR A 55 -19.35 -6.77 14.46
C THR A 55 -17.86 -6.61 14.12
N THR A 56 -17.47 -6.97 12.90
CA THR A 56 -16.11 -6.84 12.41
C THR A 56 -15.69 -5.37 12.34
N ARG A 57 -16.54 -4.50 11.78
CA ARG A 57 -16.29 -3.06 11.72
C ARG A 57 -16.23 -2.43 13.11
N ALA A 58 -17.18 -2.79 14.00
CA ALA A 58 -17.20 -2.31 15.37
C ALA A 58 -15.95 -2.73 16.16
N ALA A 59 -15.46 -3.96 15.97
CA ALA A 59 -14.22 -4.43 16.58
C ALA A 59 -12.99 -3.64 16.06
N TYR A 60 -12.91 -3.40 14.75
CA TYR A 60 -11.85 -2.59 14.14
C TYR A 60 -11.80 -1.17 14.73
N GLU A 61 -12.98 -0.53 14.87
CA GLU A 61 -13.10 0.82 15.42
C GLU A 61 -12.71 0.88 16.91
N LEU A 62 -13.14 -0.10 17.71
CA LEU A 62 -12.77 -0.21 19.12
C LEU A 62 -11.27 -0.41 19.31
N ILE A 63 -10.63 -1.22 18.47
CA ILE A 63 -9.17 -1.41 18.49
C ILE A 63 -8.48 -0.09 18.13
N ALA A 64 -8.92 0.57 17.07
CA ALA A 64 -8.34 1.84 16.64
C ALA A 64 -8.47 2.93 17.70
N GLU A 65 -9.62 3.01 18.39
CA GLU A 65 -9.89 3.99 19.45
C GLU A 65 -9.10 3.68 20.73
N GLY A 66 -9.03 2.41 21.12
CA GLY A 66 -8.42 2.01 22.39
C GLY A 66 -6.89 1.84 22.33
N PHE A 67 -6.36 1.41 21.20
CA PHE A 67 -4.95 1.03 21.06
C PHE A 67 -4.20 1.80 19.95
N GLY A 68 -4.90 2.65 19.23
CA GLY A 68 -4.38 3.38 18.09
C GLY A 68 -4.65 2.68 16.74
N PRO A 69 -4.80 3.46 15.66
CA PRO A 69 -5.23 2.96 14.34
C PRO A 69 -4.27 1.95 13.72
N GLY A 70 -2.96 2.08 14.00
CA GLY A 70 -1.93 1.19 13.48
C GLY A 70 -1.98 -0.23 14.04
N THR A 71 -2.63 -0.43 15.19
CA THR A 71 -2.80 -1.76 15.79
C THR A 71 -3.61 -2.71 14.89
N ASN A 72 -4.44 -2.17 14.01
CA ASN A 72 -5.18 -2.96 13.02
C ASN A 72 -4.32 -3.41 11.82
N GLY A 73 -3.10 -2.94 11.70
CA GLY A 73 -2.17 -3.30 10.62
C GLY A 73 -0.72 -3.37 11.08
N PRO A 74 -0.39 -4.25 12.03
CA PRO A 74 0.99 -4.39 12.49
C PRO A 74 1.89 -4.90 11.36
N LEU A 75 3.11 -4.38 11.31
CA LEU A 75 4.16 -4.88 10.44
C LEU A 75 4.94 -5.96 11.19
N LEU A 76 5.21 -7.06 10.53
CA LEU A 76 6.06 -8.12 11.04
C LEU A 76 7.43 -8.03 10.38
N LEU A 77 8.48 -8.06 11.18
CA LEU A 77 9.84 -8.16 10.69
C LEU A 77 10.42 -9.49 11.14
N VAL A 78 11.07 -10.18 10.22
CA VAL A 78 11.66 -11.49 10.47
C VAL A 78 13.09 -11.50 9.96
N ALA A 79 14.00 -12.08 10.72
CA ALA A 79 15.36 -12.32 10.28
C ALA A 79 15.80 -13.72 10.69
N GLU A 80 16.66 -14.34 9.87
CA GLU A 80 17.38 -15.55 10.26
C GLU A 80 18.51 -15.16 11.20
N THR A 81 18.71 -15.95 12.25
CA THR A 81 19.76 -15.73 13.23
C THR A 81 20.56 -17.00 13.41
N SER A 82 21.88 -16.90 13.28
CA SER A 82 22.80 -18.02 13.41
C SER A 82 23.83 -17.78 14.51
N SER A 83 23.92 -16.57 15.04
CA SER A 83 24.93 -16.16 16.00
C SER A 83 24.40 -15.22 17.09
N ALA A 84 25.18 -15.06 18.15
CA ALA A 84 24.90 -14.06 19.19
C ALA A 84 25.06 -12.61 18.66
N GLU A 85 25.88 -12.43 17.63
CA GLU A 85 26.09 -11.13 16.96
C GLU A 85 24.81 -10.72 16.17
N ASP A 86 24.14 -11.66 15.51
CA ASP A 86 22.86 -11.44 14.84
C ASP A 86 21.81 -10.94 15.83
N LEU A 87 21.75 -11.50 17.02
CA LEU A 87 20.81 -11.06 18.07
C LEU A 87 21.12 -9.65 18.57
N GLN A 88 22.40 -9.28 18.64
CA GLN A 88 22.80 -7.92 19.01
C GLN A 88 22.43 -6.93 17.91
N THR A 89 22.73 -7.24 16.65
CA THR A 89 22.34 -6.44 15.48
C THR A 89 20.83 -6.26 15.43
N ALA A 90 20.06 -7.32 15.65
CA ALA A 90 18.62 -7.23 15.74
C ALA A 90 18.10 -6.34 16.85
N SER A 91 18.77 -6.31 18.00
CA SER A 91 18.40 -5.40 19.07
C SER A 91 18.66 -3.94 18.68
N SER A 92 19.73 -3.68 17.90
CA SER A 92 20.00 -2.37 17.33
C SER A 92 18.94 -1.96 16.31
N VAL A 93 18.52 -2.90 15.45
CA VAL A 93 17.41 -2.69 14.49
C VAL A 93 16.11 -2.38 15.24
N ALA A 94 15.78 -3.15 16.29
CA ALA A 94 14.57 -2.90 17.09
C ALA A 94 14.57 -1.51 17.75
N ALA A 95 15.72 -1.05 18.22
CA ALA A 95 15.88 0.31 18.78
C ALA A 95 15.66 1.37 17.69
N ALA A 96 16.29 1.23 16.53
CA ALA A 96 16.15 2.16 15.41
C ALA A 96 14.70 2.21 14.88
N LEU A 97 14.02 1.05 14.83
CA LEU A 97 12.60 0.98 14.48
C LEU A 97 11.72 1.74 15.47
N GLY A 98 12.04 1.67 16.77
CA GLY A 98 11.30 2.40 17.81
C GLY A 98 11.46 3.91 17.77
N GLU A 99 12.55 4.41 17.18
CA GLU A 99 12.83 5.83 17.01
C GLU A 99 12.37 6.39 15.65
N ALA A 100 11.94 5.50 14.73
CA ALA A 100 11.55 5.91 13.39
C ALA A 100 10.21 6.68 13.40
N ASP A 101 10.18 7.76 12.62
CA ASP A 101 8.94 8.54 12.42
C ASP A 101 7.83 7.66 11.84
N GLY A 102 6.64 7.75 12.42
CA GLY A 102 5.49 6.95 12.01
C GLY A 102 5.36 5.61 12.72
N VAL A 103 6.28 5.26 13.61
CA VAL A 103 6.19 4.08 14.49
C VAL A 103 5.62 4.50 15.86
N ALA A 104 4.56 3.82 16.26
CA ALA A 104 3.95 4.02 17.60
C ALA A 104 4.61 3.13 18.65
N GLN A 105 4.95 1.89 18.27
CA GLN A 105 5.54 0.91 19.17
C GLN A 105 6.29 -0.15 18.39
N THR A 106 7.39 -0.64 18.97
CA THR A 106 8.15 -1.82 18.51
C THR A 106 8.17 -2.86 19.62
N LEU A 107 7.90 -4.11 19.28
CA LEU A 107 7.95 -5.26 20.17
C LEU A 107 8.99 -6.26 19.65
N GLY A 108 9.80 -6.78 20.53
CA GLY A 108 10.86 -7.73 20.19
C GLY A 108 12.25 -7.09 20.25
N PRO A 109 13.31 -7.81 19.81
CA PRO A 109 13.28 -9.06 19.05
C PRO A 109 12.82 -10.28 19.90
N ILE A 110 11.99 -11.14 19.31
CA ILE A 110 11.47 -12.37 19.93
C ILE A 110 12.10 -13.54 19.17
N PRO A 111 12.97 -14.33 19.81
CA PRO A 111 13.58 -15.48 19.14
C PRO A 111 12.57 -16.61 18.94
N SER A 112 12.78 -17.37 17.86
CA SER A 112 12.06 -18.62 17.61
C SER A 112 12.45 -19.71 18.64
N ALA A 113 11.64 -20.74 18.75
CA ALA A 113 11.88 -21.82 19.72
C ALA A 113 13.20 -22.59 19.49
N ASN A 114 13.67 -22.65 18.25
CA ASN A 114 14.96 -23.28 17.88
C ASN A 114 16.13 -22.28 17.86
N GLY A 115 15.86 -20.97 18.02
CA GLY A 115 16.88 -19.94 18.02
C GLY A 115 17.43 -19.57 16.62
N GLU A 116 16.90 -20.15 15.55
CA GLU A 116 17.39 -19.93 14.16
C GLU A 116 16.72 -18.75 13.46
N ALA A 117 15.71 -18.13 14.08
CA ALA A 117 15.03 -16.97 13.55
C ALA A 117 14.56 -16.07 14.70
N MET A 118 14.29 -14.81 14.36
CA MET A 118 13.65 -13.88 15.28
C MET A 118 12.54 -13.09 14.57
N GLN A 119 11.64 -12.60 15.39
CA GLN A 119 10.53 -11.77 14.96
C GLN A 119 10.49 -10.45 15.73
N MET A 120 10.20 -9.37 15.04
CA MET A 120 9.85 -8.09 15.62
C MET A 120 8.48 -7.65 15.09
N ILE A 121 7.73 -6.92 15.89
CA ILE A 121 6.42 -6.37 15.52
C ILE A 121 6.52 -4.86 15.63
N VAL A 122 6.19 -4.17 14.55
CA VAL A 122 6.11 -2.71 14.51
C VAL A 122 4.65 -2.29 14.35
N ILE A 123 4.19 -1.46 15.25
CA ILE A 123 2.86 -0.86 15.20
C ILE A 123 3.01 0.56 14.66
N PRO A 124 2.45 0.86 13.48
CA PRO A 124 2.44 2.21 12.94
C PRO A 124 1.59 3.19 13.76
N THR A 125 1.83 4.48 13.61
CA THR A 125 0.95 5.53 14.18
C THR A 125 -0.35 5.69 13.38
N THR A 126 -0.37 5.20 12.13
CA THR A 126 -1.45 5.36 11.17
C THR A 126 -2.08 4.03 10.79
N GLY A 127 -3.32 4.05 10.31
CA GLY A 127 -4.06 2.84 9.96
C GLY A 127 -3.55 2.18 8.67
N PRO A 128 -3.87 0.89 8.47
CA PRO A 128 -3.32 0.07 7.37
C PRO A 128 -3.62 0.60 5.97
N GLN A 129 -4.72 1.34 5.78
CA GLN A 129 -5.12 1.89 4.48
C GLN A 129 -4.55 3.29 4.20
N GLN A 130 -3.83 3.89 5.14
CA GLN A 130 -3.30 5.25 5.00
C GLN A 130 -2.01 5.26 4.18
N ALA A 131 -1.78 6.35 3.44
CA ALA A 131 -0.59 6.51 2.61
C ALA A 131 0.68 6.53 3.42
N GLU A 132 0.59 7.13 4.59
CA GLU A 132 1.66 7.30 5.55
C GLU A 132 2.19 5.94 6.03
N THR A 133 1.30 4.94 6.19
CA THR A 133 1.71 3.58 6.54
C THR A 133 2.47 2.91 5.40
N ALA A 134 2.06 3.13 4.15
CA ALA A 134 2.78 2.61 2.99
C ALA A 134 4.16 3.28 2.83
N GLU A 135 4.24 4.58 3.08
CA GLU A 135 5.51 5.31 3.07
C GLU A 135 6.43 4.84 4.17
N LEU A 136 5.89 4.63 5.39
CA LEU A 136 6.65 4.05 6.50
C LEU A 136 7.29 2.71 6.09
N VAL A 137 6.53 1.79 5.48
CA VAL A 137 7.09 0.49 5.05
C VAL A 137 8.27 0.68 4.09
N ARG A 138 8.16 1.63 3.13
CA ARG A 138 9.24 1.92 2.19
C ARG A 138 10.46 2.51 2.89
N THR A 139 10.26 3.46 3.80
CA THR A 139 11.34 4.08 4.60
C THR A 139 12.04 3.05 5.49
N LEU A 140 11.28 2.19 6.16
CA LEU A 140 11.85 1.12 6.97
C LEU A 140 12.76 0.20 6.14
N ARG A 141 12.31 -0.21 4.95
CA ARG A 141 13.07 -1.10 4.04
C ARG A 141 14.29 -0.43 3.39
N ALA A 142 14.15 0.86 3.03
CA ALA A 142 15.20 1.54 2.26
C ALA A 142 16.25 2.23 3.12
N GLU A 143 15.90 2.66 4.32
CA GLU A 143 16.74 3.55 5.13
C GLU A 143 16.98 3.01 6.54
N VAL A 144 15.91 2.78 7.33
CA VAL A 144 16.03 2.49 8.76
C VAL A 144 16.71 1.14 8.99
N ILE A 145 16.22 0.08 8.36
CA ILE A 145 16.76 -1.26 8.53
C ILE A 145 18.21 -1.34 8.01
N PRO A 146 18.52 -0.92 6.77
CA PRO A 146 19.90 -0.95 6.28
C PRO A 146 20.85 -0.10 7.13
N GLY A 147 20.40 1.07 7.59
CA GLY A 147 21.18 1.93 8.45
C GLY A 147 21.49 1.31 9.83
N ALA A 148 20.56 0.56 10.38
CA ALA A 148 20.73 -0.10 11.67
C ALA A 148 21.51 -1.42 11.59
N VAL A 149 21.40 -2.14 10.49
CA VAL A 149 22.18 -3.37 10.22
C VAL A 149 23.64 -3.01 9.94
N GLY A 150 23.90 -1.91 9.22
CA GLY A 150 25.26 -1.46 8.88
C GLY A 150 26.02 -2.51 8.04
N ASP A 151 27.23 -2.86 8.50
CA ASP A 151 28.09 -3.83 7.81
C ASP A 151 27.81 -5.30 8.20
N ALA A 152 26.80 -5.56 9.04
CA ALA A 152 26.45 -6.92 9.46
C ALA A 152 25.72 -7.67 8.32
N GLU A 153 25.93 -8.98 8.23
CA GLU A 153 25.25 -9.85 7.25
C GLU A 153 23.89 -10.35 7.78
N LEU A 154 23.04 -9.44 8.28
CA LEU A 154 21.72 -9.78 8.77
C LEU A 154 20.65 -9.29 7.79
N ASP A 155 19.91 -10.21 7.18
CA ASP A 155 18.79 -9.90 6.30
C ASP A 155 17.49 -9.80 7.11
N VAL A 156 16.91 -8.60 7.18
CA VAL A 156 15.67 -8.31 7.92
C VAL A 156 14.55 -8.07 6.93
N LEU A 157 13.62 -8.99 6.85
CA LEU A 157 12.49 -8.96 5.92
C LEU A 157 11.25 -8.35 6.60
N VAL A 158 10.62 -7.39 5.91
CA VAL A 158 9.37 -6.74 6.35
C VAL A 158 8.19 -7.42 5.68
N THR A 159 7.26 -7.95 6.48
CA THR A 159 6.05 -8.63 6.04
C THR A 159 4.83 -8.19 6.87
N GLY A 160 3.72 -8.89 6.76
CA GLY A 160 2.43 -8.54 7.33
C GLY A 160 1.43 -8.13 6.26
N SER A 161 0.15 -8.00 6.63
CA SER A 161 -0.93 -7.72 5.67
C SER A 161 -0.71 -6.44 4.87
N VAL A 162 -0.21 -5.39 5.53
CA VAL A 162 0.07 -4.09 4.90
C VAL A 162 1.23 -4.20 3.91
N ALA A 163 2.36 -4.78 4.33
CA ALA A 163 3.53 -4.95 3.46
C ALA A 163 3.20 -5.83 2.24
N ALA A 164 2.48 -6.95 2.45
CA ALA A 164 2.03 -7.82 1.37
C ALA A 164 1.08 -7.11 0.39
N SER A 165 0.19 -6.24 0.89
CA SER A 165 -0.69 -5.43 0.05
C SER A 165 0.09 -4.45 -0.82
N ILE A 166 1.11 -3.80 -0.27
CA ILE A 166 2.00 -2.89 -0.99
C ILE A 166 2.77 -3.65 -2.08
N ASP A 167 3.42 -4.75 -1.72
CA ASP A 167 4.21 -5.56 -2.65
C ASP A 167 3.34 -6.09 -3.81
N PHE A 168 2.11 -6.52 -3.52
CA PHE A 168 1.16 -6.95 -4.55
C PHE A 168 0.73 -5.80 -5.46
N SER A 169 0.49 -4.62 -4.89
CA SER A 169 0.08 -3.44 -5.64
C SER A 169 1.19 -2.96 -6.57
N ASP A 170 2.42 -2.93 -6.09
CA ASP A 170 3.60 -2.56 -6.87
C ASP A 170 3.84 -3.58 -8.00
N TYR A 171 3.71 -4.88 -7.69
CA TYR A 171 3.79 -5.95 -8.70
C TYR A 171 2.73 -5.81 -9.80
N LEU A 172 1.48 -5.47 -9.45
CA LEU A 172 0.41 -5.24 -10.42
C LEU A 172 0.66 -3.99 -11.26
N ALA A 173 1.10 -2.89 -10.63
CA ALA A 173 1.39 -1.64 -11.33
C ALA A 173 2.45 -1.83 -12.41
N ASP A 174 3.55 -2.51 -12.09
CA ASP A 174 4.64 -2.79 -13.02
C ASP A 174 4.18 -3.64 -14.21
N ARG A 175 3.29 -4.60 -13.99
CA ARG A 175 2.79 -5.49 -15.04
C ARG A 175 1.67 -4.88 -15.88
N THR A 176 0.92 -3.96 -15.33
CA THR A 176 -0.19 -3.28 -16.02
C THR A 176 0.32 -2.49 -17.22
N LEU A 177 1.46 -1.82 -17.11
CA LEU A 177 2.08 -1.11 -18.24
C LEU A 177 2.48 -2.05 -19.38
N LEU A 178 3.03 -3.22 -19.04
CA LEU A 178 3.38 -4.25 -20.05
C LEU A 178 2.14 -4.82 -20.73
N PHE A 179 1.06 -5.04 -19.98
CA PHE A 179 -0.20 -5.53 -20.51
C PHE A 179 -0.81 -4.56 -21.52
N PHE A 180 -0.90 -3.27 -21.18
CA PHE A 180 -1.42 -2.26 -22.09
C PHE A 180 -0.51 -2.02 -23.31
N GLY A 181 0.80 -2.20 -23.16
CA GLY A 181 1.74 -2.10 -24.27
C GLY A 181 1.69 -3.29 -25.24
N ALA A 182 1.19 -4.44 -24.80
CA ALA A 182 1.09 -5.65 -25.61
C ALA A 182 -0.27 -5.78 -26.36
N VAL A 183 -1.33 -5.10 -25.91
CA VAL A 183 -2.68 -5.06 -26.51
C VAL A 183 -2.80 -3.89 -27.47
#